data_d96c38d24a09b4a19c9873189713c402
#
_entry.id   d96c38d24a09b4a19c9873189713c402
#
_cell.length_a   1.000
_cell.length_b   1.000
_cell.length_c   1.000
_cell.angle_alpha   90.00
_cell.angle_beta   90.00
_cell.angle_gamma   90.00
#
_symmetry.space_group_name_H-M   'P 1'
#
loop_
_entity.id
_entity.type
_entity.pdbx_description
1 polymer ?
#
loop_
_entity_poly.entity_id
_entity_poly.type
_entity_poly.pdbx_seq_one_letter_code
_entity_poly.pdbx_strand_id
1 'polypeptide(L)'
;MSQHHPQQIPGSARSVAALFSHGRLTAIPRRAARREQLLTHLTETLFTPGRTYTEPEVNDALRTVHEDSAALRRYLISAGHLTRTTDCRTDRRAA
;
A
#
# COMPACT_ATOMS: atom_id res chain seq x y z
N MET A 1 -6.31 14.64 -31.65
CA MET A 1 -6.26 14.24 -30.86
C MET A 1 -5.94 13.83 -30.08
N SER A 2 -5.98 13.93 -29.91
CA SER A 2 -5.65 13.36 -29.01
C SER A 2 -5.63 13.11 -28.11
N GLN A 3 -5.52 13.01 -28.03
CA GLN A 3 -5.40 12.54 -27.15
C GLN A 3 -5.25 12.34 -26.17
N HIS A 4 -5.22 12.50 -26.15
CA HIS A 4 -5.00 12.13 -25.22
C HIS A 4 -5.10 12.02 -24.26
N HIS A 5 -5.16 12.06 -24.07
CA HIS A 5 -5.21 11.85 -23.11
C HIS A 5 -4.95 11.79 -22.20
N PRO A 6 -4.90 11.50 -22.32
CA PRO A 6 -4.67 11.39 -21.42
C PRO A 6 -4.37 10.94 -20.62
N GLN A 7 -3.91 10.44 -20.95
CA GLN A 7 -3.49 9.91 -19.94
C GLN A 7 -3.42 10.53 -18.71
N GLN A 8 -3.88 10.72 -18.47
CA GLN A 8 -4.23 11.38 -17.27
C GLN A 8 -3.95 10.52 -16.05
N ILE A 9 -3.99 9.23 -16.22
CA ILE A 9 -3.67 8.27 -15.16
C ILE A 9 -2.16 8.09 -15.13
N PRO A 10 -1.51 8.35 -13.99
CA PRO A 10 -0.07 8.10 -13.87
C PRO A 10 0.25 6.64 -14.18
N GLY A 11 1.41 6.40 -14.75
CA GLY A 11 1.84 5.05 -15.07
C GLY A 11 1.84 4.13 -13.87
N SER A 12 2.26 4.64 -12.69
CA SER A 12 2.27 3.87 -11.46
C SER A 12 0.87 3.43 -11.03
N ALA A 13 -0.10 4.33 -11.12
CA ALA A 13 -1.48 4.00 -10.76
C ALA A 13 -2.05 2.94 -11.70
N ARG A 14 -1.75 3.05 -12.99
CA ARG A 14 -2.20 2.08 -13.99
C ARG A 14 -1.57 0.70 -13.73
N SER A 15 -0.28 0.69 -13.43
CA SER A 15 0.44 -0.56 -13.12
C SER A 15 -0.12 -1.22 -11.88
N VAL A 16 -0.42 -0.44 -10.86
CA VAL A 16 -0.98 -0.95 -9.61
C VAL A 16 -2.37 -1.52 -9.83
N ALA A 17 -3.20 -0.83 -10.62
CA ALA A 17 -4.55 -1.31 -10.90
C ALA A 17 -4.55 -2.71 -11.50
N ALA A 18 -3.54 -3.04 -12.30
CA ALA A 18 -3.42 -4.35 -12.93
C ALA A 18 -3.15 -5.46 -11.91
N LEU A 19 -2.74 -5.12 -10.69
CA LEU A 19 -2.46 -6.12 -9.65
C LEU A 19 -3.73 -6.55 -8.90
N PHE A 20 -4.83 -5.84 -9.10
CA PHE A 20 -6.07 -6.09 -8.36
C PHE A 20 -7.12 -6.76 -9.22
N SER A 21 -7.93 -7.60 -8.59
CA SER A 21 -9.12 -8.19 -9.20
C SER A 21 -10.24 -8.11 -8.17
N HIS A 22 -11.35 -7.51 -8.57
CA HIS A 22 -12.51 -7.34 -7.68
C HIS A 22 -12.14 -6.67 -6.35
N GLY A 23 -11.25 -5.68 -6.42
CA GLY A 23 -10.82 -4.92 -5.25
C GLY A 23 -9.78 -5.62 -4.38
N ARG A 24 -9.34 -6.81 -4.76
CA ARG A 24 -8.35 -7.55 -4.00
C ARG A 24 -7.08 -7.77 -4.81
N LEU A 25 -5.96 -7.72 -4.11
CA LEU A 25 -4.65 -7.94 -4.69
C LEU A 25 -4.51 -9.41 -5.09
N THR A 26 -4.11 -9.67 -6.32
CA THR A 26 -3.96 -11.04 -6.81
C THR A 26 -2.66 -11.69 -6.35
N ALA A 27 -1.59 -10.90 -6.23
CA ALA A 27 -0.30 -11.38 -5.74
C ALA A 27 0.58 -10.19 -5.38
N ILE A 28 1.48 -10.39 -4.44
CA ILE A 28 2.48 -9.37 -4.08
C ILE A 28 3.60 -9.45 -5.12
N PRO A 29 3.90 -8.36 -5.85
CA PRO A 29 4.93 -8.39 -6.89
C PRO A 29 6.30 -8.75 -6.32
N ARG A 30 7.06 -9.54 -7.06
CA ARG A 30 8.41 -9.92 -6.68
C ARG A 30 9.43 -8.84 -7.01
N ARG A 31 9.19 -8.07 -8.08
CA ARG A 31 10.08 -6.99 -8.46
C ARG A 31 9.96 -5.85 -7.45
N ALA A 32 11.09 -5.41 -6.94
CA ALA A 32 11.12 -4.38 -5.90
C ALA A 32 10.44 -3.08 -6.37
N ALA A 33 10.73 -2.64 -7.60
CA ALA A 33 10.15 -1.40 -8.10
C ALA A 33 8.63 -1.48 -8.20
N ARG A 34 8.11 -2.61 -8.68
CA ARG A 34 6.68 -2.80 -8.82
C ARG A 34 6.01 -2.96 -7.45
N ARG A 35 6.69 -3.65 -6.55
CA ARG A 35 6.20 -3.78 -5.17
C ARG A 35 6.15 -2.42 -4.49
N GLU A 36 7.14 -1.57 -4.74
CA GLU A 36 7.17 -0.22 -4.16
C GLU A 36 5.98 0.61 -4.66
N GLN A 37 5.62 0.50 -5.92
CA GLN A 37 4.43 1.18 -6.45
C GLN A 37 3.17 0.72 -5.72
N LEU A 38 3.05 -0.59 -5.47
CA LEU A 38 1.94 -1.15 -4.72
C LEU A 38 1.92 -0.60 -3.29
N LEU A 39 3.07 -0.58 -2.62
CA LEU A 39 3.14 -0.13 -1.24
C LEU A 39 2.78 1.35 -1.10
N THR A 40 3.21 2.18 -2.05
CA THR A 40 2.82 3.59 -2.09
C THR A 40 1.31 3.72 -2.22
N HIS A 41 0.72 2.96 -3.13
CA HIS A 41 -0.73 2.98 -3.35
C HIS A 41 -1.49 2.57 -2.09
N LEU A 42 -1.09 1.48 -1.45
CA LEU A 42 -1.74 1.01 -0.23
C LEU A 42 -1.62 2.03 0.90
N THR A 43 -0.46 2.65 1.02
CA THR A 43 -0.25 3.68 2.04
C THR A 43 -1.20 4.84 1.85
N GLU A 44 -1.36 5.29 0.60
CA GLU A 44 -2.20 6.44 0.29
C GLU A 44 -3.69 6.12 0.40
N THR A 45 -4.10 4.89 0.12
CA THR A 45 -5.51 4.54 0.10
C THR A 45 -6.03 3.98 1.43
N LEU A 46 -5.19 3.35 2.22
CA LEU A 46 -5.62 2.66 3.44
C LEU A 46 -5.28 3.42 4.73
N PHE A 47 -4.30 4.31 4.70
CA PHE A 47 -3.82 4.94 5.93
C PHE A 47 -3.87 6.46 5.83
N THR A 48 -4.32 7.10 6.91
CA THR A 48 -4.41 8.55 6.99
C THR A 48 -3.11 9.11 7.56
N PRO A 49 -2.54 10.17 6.93
CA PRO A 49 -1.33 10.79 7.47
C PRO A 49 -1.56 11.31 8.89
N GLY A 50 -0.57 11.12 9.75
CA GLY A 50 -0.60 11.64 11.11
C GLY A 50 -1.41 10.80 12.10
N ARG A 51 -2.18 9.85 11.63
CA ARG A 51 -2.93 8.95 12.51
C ARG A 51 -2.06 7.76 12.90
N THR A 52 -2.19 7.31 14.15
CA THR A 52 -1.55 6.07 14.59
C THR A 52 -2.54 4.93 14.51
N TYR A 53 -2.02 3.73 14.25
CA TYR A 53 -2.82 2.53 14.09
C TYR A 53 -2.23 1.43 14.96
N THR A 54 -3.08 0.67 15.64
CA THR A 54 -2.63 -0.53 16.33
C THR A 54 -2.31 -1.61 15.30
N GLU A 55 -1.57 -2.64 15.71
CA GLU A 55 -1.26 -3.74 14.80
C GLU A 55 -2.53 -4.40 14.26
N PRO A 56 -3.56 -4.72 15.09
CA PRO A 56 -4.80 -5.24 14.54
C PRO A 56 -5.47 -4.33 13.53
N GLU A 57 -5.43 -3.01 13.75
CA GLU A 57 -6.01 -2.05 12.81
C GLU A 57 -5.28 -2.08 11.46
N VAL A 58 -3.94 -2.13 11.49
CA VAL A 58 -3.14 -2.24 10.27
C VAL A 58 -3.48 -3.55 9.54
N ASN A 59 -3.51 -4.65 10.28
CA ASN A 59 -3.81 -5.95 9.70
C ASN A 59 -5.20 -5.99 9.08
N ASP A 60 -6.19 -5.42 9.77
CA ASP A 60 -7.57 -5.38 9.25
C ASP A 60 -7.66 -4.57 7.97
N ALA A 61 -6.97 -3.43 7.92
CA ALA A 61 -6.94 -2.61 6.70
C ALA A 61 -6.32 -3.39 5.54
N LEU A 62 -5.20 -4.07 5.79
CA LEU A 62 -4.51 -4.83 4.75
C LEU A 62 -5.29 -6.07 4.32
N ARG A 63 -6.05 -6.68 5.21
CA ARG A 63 -6.89 -7.83 4.87
C ARG A 63 -8.01 -7.47 3.91
N THR A 64 -8.38 -6.20 3.82
CA THR A 64 -9.37 -5.80 2.83
C THR A 64 -8.87 -6.01 1.41
N VAL A 65 -7.56 -6.09 1.21
CA VAL A 65 -6.96 -6.26 -0.12
C VAL A 65 -6.23 -7.58 -0.30
N HIS A 66 -5.74 -8.20 0.79
CA HIS A 66 -4.96 -9.45 0.68
C HIS A 66 -4.97 -10.22 1.98
N GLU A 67 -4.99 -11.56 1.90
CA GLU A 67 -4.97 -12.42 3.09
C GLU A 67 -3.69 -12.27 3.89
N ASP A 68 -2.55 -12.17 3.22
CA ASP A 68 -1.25 -12.11 3.88
C ASP A 68 -0.93 -10.69 4.33
N SER A 69 -1.69 -10.22 5.30
CA SER A 69 -1.52 -8.88 5.86
C SER A 69 -0.17 -8.73 6.55
N ALA A 70 0.34 -9.80 7.13
CA ALA A 70 1.64 -9.75 7.82
C ALA A 70 2.78 -9.47 6.86
N ALA A 71 2.76 -10.08 5.68
CA ALA A 71 3.78 -9.84 4.67
C ALA A 71 3.72 -8.39 4.18
N LEU A 72 2.51 -7.90 3.88
CA LEU A 72 2.35 -6.51 3.43
C LEU A 72 2.81 -5.53 4.50
N ARG A 73 2.46 -5.78 5.75
CA ARG A 73 2.88 -4.90 6.85
C ARG A 73 4.40 -4.85 6.95
N ARG A 74 5.07 -6.00 6.86
CA ARG A 74 6.54 -6.04 6.90
C ARG A 74 7.14 -5.24 5.76
N TYR A 75 6.61 -5.37 4.55
CA TYR A 75 7.10 -4.60 3.41
C TYR A 75 6.89 -3.10 3.62
N LEU A 76 5.72 -2.70 4.15
CA LEU A 76 5.44 -1.28 4.39
C LEU A 76 6.41 -0.69 5.40
N ILE A 77 6.71 -1.42 6.47
CA ILE A 77 7.65 -0.96 7.49
C ILE A 77 9.06 -0.94 6.93
N SER A 78 9.48 -2.00 6.23
CA SER A 78 10.83 -2.08 5.67
C SER A 78 11.08 -1.00 4.62
N ALA A 79 10.06 -0.64 3.85
CA ALA A 79 10.18 0.38 2.82
C ALA A 79 10.00 1.81 3.37
N GLY A 80 9.68 1.94 4.66
CA GLY A 80 9.52 3.25 5.28
C GLY A 80 8.18 3.92 5.09
N HIS A 81 7.18 3.21 4.57
CA HIS A 81 5.83 3.76 4.43
C HIS A 81 5.07 3.81 5.75
N LEU A 82 5.34 2.85 6.61
CA LEU A 82 4.85 2.85 7.99
C LEU A 82 6.05 2.85 8.92
N THR A 83 5.94 3.58 10.03
CA THR A 83 6.95 3.59 11.07
C THR A 83 6.31 3.14 12.38
N ARG A 84 7.06 2.36 13.15
CA ARG A 84 6.62 1.97 14.48
C ARG A 84 6.81 3.13 15.44
N THR A 85 5.88 3.27 16.38
CA THR A 85 6.04 4.21 17.47
C THR A 85 7.14 3.71 18.42
N THR A 86 7.63 4.60 19.29
CA THR A 86 8.75 4.30 20.18
C THR A 86 8.48 3.09 21.07
N ASP A 87 7.22 2.89 21.49
CA ASP A 87 6.85 1.78 22.35
C ASP A 87 6.51 0.50 21.57
N CYS A 88 6.63 0.55 20.24
CA CYS A 88 6.37 -0.58 19.33
C CYS A 88 4.93 -1.11 19.38
N ARG A 89 4.00 -0.32 19.90
CA ARG A 89 2.59 -0.74 20.02
C ARG A 89 1.75 -0.33 18.84
N THR A 90 2.13 0.74 18.17
CA THR A 90 1.36 1.27 17.05
C THR A 90 2.27 1.57 15.88
N ASP A 91 1.66 1.74 14.72
CA ASP A 91 2.32 2.13 13.51
C ASP A 91 1.72 3.44 13.02
N ARG A 92 2.49 4.19 12.25
CA ARG A 92 2.03 5.45 11.72
C ARG A 92 2.53 5.61 10.29
N ARG A 93 1.68 6.17 9.43
CA ARG A 93 2.09 6.47 8.06
C ARG A 93 3.22 7.50 8.09
N ALA A 94 4.30 7.17 7.41
CA ALA A 94 5.41 8.09 7.27
C ALA A 94 5.02 9.19 6.30
N ALA A 95 4.91 10.38 6.82
CA ALA A 95 4.62 11.62 6.11
C ALA A 95 3.76 11.49 4.87
#